data_c0f87b758db25fb7007961e74495235e
#
_entry.id   c0f87b758db25fb7007961e74495235e
#
_cell.length_a   1.000
_cell.length_b   1.000
_cell.length_c   1.000
_cell.angle_alpha   90.00
_cell.angle_beta   90.00
_cell.angle_gamma   90.00
#
_symmetry.space_group_name_H-M   'P 1'
#
loop_
_entity.id
_entity.type
_entity.pdbx_description
1 polymer ?
#
loop_
_entity_poly.entity_id
_entity_poly.type
_entity_poly.pdbx_seq_one_letter_code
_entity_poly.pdbx_strand_id
1 'polypeptide(L)'
;MTVRAEAARAAVVERWSSPKTIGIVGIALGVLAFWLALPPLSSRSPLVPVAVGICAIAAGIYSVTRGGGRVGWGAVASGILGIVLGLAATRSGETNLDLVVVWPALLGATLRYATPLTFAAIGGMFSERSGVVNIGLEGMMLMGAFFAVWGADKTGSWALGLLIAMASGVALALVHAVFTIHLRADQIVVGTGINFLALGATGYLFVDIYGAEGTPTDLPEIWSPHLGFLGSIPDVQIGSLEFGGTFLEAVFGDLSLMIWLSFALLILSYIVMFRTSIGLRIRAVGEHPRAADTVGISVYGVRYAAVLVSGALAALGGAYLSLEAVHLFDQNMTGGRGFIAIAALIFGNWRPFGAFAACLLFGFSSALGDRLPQYFEQGSSTPLLFNALPYVLTLIAVAGVIGRSIPPAAIGRPYEKQ
;
A
#
# COMPACT_ATOMS: atom_id res chain seq x y z
N MET A 1 -0.67 -45.44 16.86
CA MET A 1 -1.30 -44.12 16.64
C MET A 1 -0.87 -43.04 17.65
N THR A 2 -0.55 -43.36 18.86
CA THR A 2 -0.16 -42.45 19.95
C THR A 2 1.17 -41.70 19.72
N VAL A 3 2.22 -42.36 19.27
CA VAL A 3 3.57 -41.75 19.07
C VAL A 3 3.58 -40.64 17.99
N ARG A 4 2.80 -40.81 16.91
CA ARG A 4 2.66 -39.74 15.88
C ARG A 4 1.87 -38.52 16.36
N ALA A 5 0.87 -38.72 17.22
CA ALA A 5 0.09 -37.64 17.81
C ALA A 5 0.91 -36.85 18.84
N GLU A 6 1.77 -37.53 19.61
CA GLU A 6 2.68 -36.86 20.56
C GLU A 6 3.80 -36.09 19.86
N ALA A 7 4.38 -36.63 18.80
CA ALA A 7 5.37 -35.93 17.99
C ALA A 7 4.76 -34.70 17.28
N ALA A 8 3.54 -34.79 16.79
CA ALA A 8 2.83 -33.67 16.19
C ALA A 8 2.50 -32.59 17.25
N ARG A 9 2.09 -32.98 18.46
CA ARG A 9 1.86 -32.03 19.57
C ARG A 9 3.16 -31.37 20.02
N ALA A 10 4.26 -32.12 20.15
CA ALA A 10 5.57 -31.56 20.50
C ALA A 10 6.06 -30.54 19.43
N ALA A 11 5.94 -30.85 18.15
CA ALA A 11 6.29 -29.94 17.08
C ALA A 11 5.42 -28.66 17.04
N VAL A 12 4.15 -28.77 17.38
CA VAL A 12 3.25 -27.60 17.51
C VAL A 12 3.67 -26.75 18.69
N VAL A 13 3.90 -27.33 19.86
CA VAL A 13 4.34 -26.62 21.07
C VAL A 13 5.68 -25.93 20.84
N GLU A 14 6.65 -26.60 20.22
CA GLU A 14 7.97 -26.06 19.90
C GLU A 14 7.85 -24.89 18.91
N ARG A 15 6.95 -24.96 17.95
CA ARG A 15 6.67 -23.86 17.00
C ARG A 15 6.05 -22.64 17.69
N TRP A 16 5.14 -22.84 18.66
CA TRP A 16 4.48 -21.76 19.41
C TRP A 16 5.40 -21.13 20.45
N SER A 17 6.32 -21.88 21.03
CA SER A 17 7.31 -21.39 22.00
C SER A 17 8.59 -20.81 21.35
N SER A 18 8.65 -20.77 20.02
CA SER A 18 9.81 -20.21 19.36
C SER A 18 9.96 -18.72 19.67
N PRO A 19 11.19 -18.17 19.86
CA PRO A 19 11.40 -16.77 20.17
C PRO A 19 10.78 -15.83 19.15
N LYS A 20 10.76 -16.23 17.87
CA LYS A 20 10.11 -15.45 16.78
C LYS A 20 8.61 -15.39 16.94
N THR A 21 7.95 -16.50 17.28
CA THR A 21 6.49 -16.54 17.50
C THR A 21 6.09 -15.67 18.68
N ILE A 22 6.85 -15.71 19.78
CA ILE A 22 6.61 -14.85 20.95
C ILE A 22 6.77 -13.38 20.59
N GLY A 23 7.77 -13.03 19.76
CA GLY A 23 7.91 -11.68 19.25
C GLY A 23 6.72 -11.23 18.38
N ILE A 24 6.18 -12.10 17.51
CA ILE A 24 4.99 -11.79 16.70
C ILE A 24 3.77 -11.58 17.61
N VAL A 25 3.59 -12.43 18.63
CA VAL A 25 2.53 -12.25 19.64
C VAL A 25 2.71 -10.92 20.38
N GLY A 26 3.94 -10.56 20.73
CA GLY A 26 4.25 -9.26 21.32
C GLY A 26 3.85 -8.08 20.43
N ILE A 27 4.11 -8.16 19.12
CA ILE A 27 3.66 -7.12 18.17
C ILE A 27 2.14 -7.03 18.16
N ALA A 28 1.46 -8.17 18.09
CA ALA A 28 0.00 -8.21 18.12
C ALA A 28 -0.58 -7.62 19.42
N LEU A 29 0.04 -7.91 20.56
CA LEU A 29 -0.33 -7.31 21.86
C LEU A 29 -0.11 -5.79 21.87
N GLY A 30 0.97 -5.27 21.28
CA GLY A 30 1.21 -3.84 21.19
C GLY A 30 0.16 -3.12 20.35
N VAL A 31 -0.23 -3.70 19.21
CA VAL A 31 -1.36 -3.22 18.41
C VAL A 31 -2.66 -3.30 19.21
N LEU A 32 -2.92 -4.41 19.89
CA LEU A 32 -4.10 -4.60 20.72
C LEU A 32 -4.18 -3.57 21.86
N ALA A 33 -3.07 -3.17 22.45
CA ALA A 33 -3.04 -2.16 23.50
C ALA A 33 -3.65 -0.83 23.03
N PHE A 34 -3.36 -0.41 21.82
CA PHE A 34 -4.00 0.77 21.20
C PHE A 34 -5.48 0.49 20.89
N TRP A 35 -5.80 -0.66 20.31
CA TRP A 35 -7.15 -1.02 19.92
C TRP A 35 -8.13 -1.13 21.09
N LEU A 36 -7.67 -1.55 22.27
CA LEU A 36 -8.49 -1.63 23.46
C LEU A 36 -8.99 -0.25 23.97
N ALA A 37 -8.29 0.83 23.57
CA ALA A 37 -8.71 2.19 23.86
C ALA A 37 -9.69 2.75 22.82
N LEU A 38 -9.84 2.09 21.66
CA LEU A 38 -10.74 2.47 20.58
C LEU A 38 -12.05 1.67 20.61
N PRO A 39 -13.15 2.17 20.00
CA PRO A 39 -14.36 1.38 19.80
C PRO A 39 -14.08 0.08 19.01
N PRO A 40 -14.83 -1.01 19.27
CA PRO A 40 -15.98 -1.11 20.15
C PRO A 40 -15.64 -1.40 21.62
N LEU A 41 -14.35 -1.60 21.94
CA LEU A 41 -13.93 -2.00 23.28
C LEU A 41 -13.84 -0.79 24.22
N SER A 42 -13.55 0.39 23.70
CA SER A 42 -13.62 1.72 24.33
C SER A 42 -13.22 1.75 25.81
N SER A 43 -12.10 1.07 26.16
CA SER A 43 -11.64 1.03 27.54
C SER A 43 -11.27 2.43 28.01
N ARG A 44 -12.06 3.01 28.89
CA ARG A 44 -11.80 4.33 29.51
C ARG A 44 -10.68 4.28 30.54
N SER A 45 -10.26 3.10 30.98
CA SER A 45 -9.18 2.95 31.96
C SER A 45 -7.82 3.05 31.28
N PRO A 46 -6.97 4.03 31.63
CA PRO A 46 -5.63 4.14 31.10
C PRO A 46 -4.73 2.95 31.51
N LEU A 47 -5.14 2.16 32.50
CA LEU A 47 -4.40 0.98 32.95
C LEU A 47 -4.42 -0.14 31.91
N VAL A 48 -5.48 -0.25 31.11
CA VAL A 48 -5.65 -1.34 30.13
C VAL A 48 -4.61 -1.28 29.00
N PRO A 49 -4.49 -0.18 28.23
CA PRO A 49 -3.46 -0.08 27.20
C PRO A 49 -2.05 -0.17 27.79
N VAL A 50 -1.81 0.38 29.00
CA VAL A 50 -0.51 0.29 29.66
C VAL A 50 -0.17 -1.17 30.02
N ALA A 51 -1.09 -1.91 30.63
CA ALA A 51 -0.86 -3.30 31.02
C ALA A 51 -0.57 -4.20 29.81
N VAL A 52 -1.38 -4.09 28.75
CA VAL A 52 -1.21 -4.89 27.55
C VAL A 52 0.07 -4.49 26.78
N GLY A 53 0.39 -3.19 26.73
CA GLY A 53 1.62 -2.71 26.13
C GLY A 53 2.87 -3.15 26.90
N ILE A 54 2.83 -3.22 28.22
CA ILE A 54 3.91 -3.80 29.04
C ILE A 54 4.09 -5.29 28.72
N CYS A 55 3.01 -6.06 28.59
CA CYS A 55 3.07 -7.46 28.16
C CYS A 55 3.73 -7.61 26.77
N ALA A 56 3.40 -6.69 25.83
CA ALA A 56 4.03 -6.65 24.52
C ALA A 56 5.54 -6.39 24.61
N ILE A 57 5.94 -5.43 25.41
CA ILE A 57 7.36 -5.09 25.66
C ILE A 57 8.09 -6.27 26.29
N ALA A 58 7.49 -6.91 27.31
CA ALA A 58 8.09 -8.07 27.96
C ALA A 58 8.28 -9.26 27.00
N ALA A 59 7.26 -9.55 26.16
CA ALA A 59 7.35 -10.55 25.10
C ALA A 59 8.45 -10.20 24.09
N GLY A 60 8.58 -8.92 23.75
CA GLY A 60 9.63 -8.41 22.86
C GLY A 60 11.03 -8.60 23.44
N ILE A 61 11.26 -8.20 24.68
CA ILE A 61 12.53 -8.37 25.38
C ILE A 61 12.90 -9.85 25.48
N TYR A 62 11.93 -10.71 25.89
CA TYR A 62 12.14 -12.16 25.93
C TYR A 62 12.54 -12.71 24.56
N SER A 63 11.86 -12.28 23.51
CA SER A 63 12.18 -12.68 22.13
C SER A 63 13.61 -12.26 21.73
N VAL A 64 14.02 -11.02 22.03
CA VAL A 64 15.37 -10.50 21.75
C VAL A 64 16.44 -11.34 22.47
N THR A 65 16.27 -11.59 23.78
CA THR A 65 17.24 -12.32 24.60
C THR A 65 17.40 -13.79 24.20
N ARG A 66 16.39 -14.36 23.54
CA ARG A 66 16.40 -15.74 23.03
C ARG A 66 16.73 -15.85 21.54
N GLY A 67 17.22 -14.78 20.92
CA GLY A 67 17.66 -14.81 19.53
C GLY A 67 16.55 -14.52 18.51
N GLY A 68 15.38 -14.00 18.89
CA GLY A 68 14.30 -13.58 17.99
C GLY A 68 14.64 -12.33 17.16
N GLY A 69 15.75 -11.66 17.46
CA GLY A 69 16.33 -10.59 16.65
C GLY A 69 15.38 -9.43 16.40
N ARG A 70 15.23 -9.05 15.12
CA ARG A 70 14.40 -7.89 14.72
C ARG A 70 12.95 -7.99 15.12
N VAL A 71 12.37 -9.21 15.16
CA VAL A 71 10.97 -9.42 15.55
C VAL A 71 10.73 -9.01 17.02
N GLY A 72 11.68 -9.34 17.89
CA GLY A 72 11.60 -8.94 19.29
C GLY A 72 11.67 -7.42 19.47
N TRP A 73 12.54 -6.73 18.74
CA TRP A 73 12.59 -5.26 18.74
C TRP A 73 11.32 -4.63 18.18
N GLY A 74 10.71 -5.25 17.14
CA GLY A 74 9.41 -4.85 16.63
C GLY A 74 8.30 -4.95 17.69
N ALA A 75 8.33 -5.99 18.54
CA ALA A 75 7.40 -6.15 19.65
C ALA A 75 7.58 -5.07 20.74
N VAL A 76 8.84 -4.73 21.08
CA VAL A 76 9.13 -3.63 22.02
C VAL A 76 8.61 -2.30 21.47
N ALA A 77 8.91 -1.99 20.22
CA ALA A 77 8.44 -0.76 19.58
C ALA A 77 6.91 -0.69 19.52
N SER A 78 6.25 -1.79 19.11
CA SER A 78 4.79 -1.88 19.06
C SER A 78 4.16 -1.70 20.45
N GLY A 79 4.77 -2.27 21.48
CA GLY A 79 4.30 -2.12 22.87
C GLY A 79 4.39 -0.68 23.36
N ILE A 80 5.51 0.00 23.10
CA ILE A 80 5.70 1.43 23.45
C ILE A 80 4.65 2.29 22.73
N LEU A 81 4.47 2.08 21.44
CA LEU A 81 3.50 2.82 20.64
C LEU A 81 2.07 2.54 21.10
N GLY A 82 1.75 1.28 21.38
CA GLY A 82 0.45 0.89 21.91
C GLY A 82 0.13 1.60 23.23
N ILE A 83 1.12 1.76 24.12
CA ILE A 83 0.96 2.53 25.37
C ILE A 83 0.74 4.02 25.05
N VAL A 84 1.60 4.63 24.23
CA VAL A 84 1.54 6.07 23.94
C VAL A 84 0.22 6.43 23.28
N LEU A 85 -0.15 5.72 22.21
CA LEU A 85 -1.37 5.97 21.46
C LEU A 85 -2.63 5.60 22.27
N GLY A 86 -2.57 4.51 23.04
CA GLY A 86 -3.65 4.09 23.93
C GLY A 86 -3.89 5.10 25.05
N LEU A 87 -2.82 5.66 25.65
CA LEU A 87 -2.95 6.74 26.64
C LEU A 87 -3.46 8.03 26.02
N ALA A 88 -3.01 8.37 24.80
CA ALA A 88 -3.54 9.52 24.09
C ALA A 88 -5.05 9.37 23.84
N ALA A 89 -5.49 8.20 23.37
CA ALA A 89 -6.91 7.92 23.14
C ALA A 89 -7.75 7.94 24.44
N THR A 90 -7.26 7.40 25.55
CA THR A 90 -8.00 7.39 26.82
C THR A 90 -8.04 8.76 27.53
N ARG A 91 -7.09 9.65 27.24
CA ARG A 91 -7.01 11.02 27.79
C ARG A 91 -7.66 12.08 26.90
N SER A 92 -8.05 11.74 25.68
CA SER A 92 -8.86 12.62 24.87
C SER A 92 -10.17 12.85 25.64
N GLY A 93 -10.52 14.10 25.92
CA GLY A 93 -11.72 14.47 26.69
C GLY A 93 -13.03 14.16 25.97
N GLU A 94 -12.97 13.54 24.80
CA GLU A 94 -14.09 13.14 23.96
C GLU A 94 -14.79 11.90 24.55
N THR A 95 -16.02 12.14 25.01
CA THR A 95 -16.86 11.08 25.58
C THR A 95 -17.42 10.11 24.53
N ASN A 96 -17.27 10.41 23.24
CA ASN A 96 -17.94 9.71 22.13
C ASN A 96 -16.95 9.23 21.04
N LEU A 97 -15.88 8.53 21.43
CA LEU A 97 -14.99 7.84 20.46
C LEU A 97 -15.75 6.89 19.52
N ASP A 98 -16.92 6.39 19.93
CA ASP A 98 -17.78 5.54 19.11
C ASP A 98 -18.34 6.27 17.87
N LEU A 99 -18.47 7.59 17.92
CA LEU A 99 -18.86 8.41 16.78
C LEU A 99 -17.66 8.68 15.82
N VAL A 100 -16.44 8.53 16.34
CA VAL A 100 -15.18 8.81 15.62
C VAL A 100 -14.72 7.63 14.80
N VAL A 101 -14.75 6.43 15.40
CA VAL A 101 -14.30 5.19 14.76
C VAL A 101 -15.52 4.40 14.29
N VAL A 102 -16.16 4.88 13.25
CA VAL A 102 -17.20 4.14 12.54
C VAL A 102 -16.49 3.15 11.60
N TRP A 103 -16.47 1.88 12.00
CA TRP A 103 -15.73 0.81 11.30
C TRP A 103 -16.00 0.71 9.81
N PRO A 104 -17.27 0.70 9.34
CA PRO A 104 -17.55 0.62 7.91
C PRO A 104 -16.92 1.78 7.14
N ALA A 105 -17.07 2.99 7.66
CA ALA A 105 -16.51 4.18 7.04
C ALA A 105 -14.97 4.20 7.06
N LEU A 106 -14.33 3.66 8.12
CA LEU A 106 -12.88 3.52 8.19
C LEU A 106 -12.36 2.48 7.18
N LEU A 107 -13.06 1.35 7.03
CA LEU A 107 -12.69 0.32 6.07
C LEU A 107 -12.91 0.80 4.63
N GLY A 108 -14.01 1.49 4.34
CA GLY A 108 -14.23 2.12 3.04
C GLY A 108 -13.13 3.15 2.71
N ALA A 109 -12.75 4.00 3.67
CA ALA A 109 -11.63 4.92 3.51
C ALA A 109 -10.30 4.17 3.30
N THR A 110 -10.07 3.06 4.02
CA THR A 110 -8.89 2.21 3.85
C THR A 110 -8.76 1.74 2.40
N LEU A 111 -9.83 1.25 1.80
CA LEU A 111 -9.83 0.82 0.40
C LEU A 111 -9.53 1.97 -0.55
N ARG A 112 -10.10 3.16 -0.32
CA ARG A 112 -9.83 4.36 -1.11
C ARG A 112 -8.37 4.77 -1.04
N TYR A 113 -7.76 4.83 0.15
CA TYR A 113 -6.32 5.15 0.29
C TYR A 113 -5.39 4.05 -0.24
N ALA A 114 -5.78 2.78 -0.15
CA ALA A 114 -4.98 1.66 -0.65
C ALA A 114 -5.00 1.54 -2.18
N THR A 115 -6.03 2.04 -2.84
CA THR A 115 -6.21 1.87 -4.30
C THR A 115 -5.08 2.44 -5.14
N PRO A 116 -4.65 3.72 -5.00
CA PRO A 116 -3.56 4.26 -5.79
C PRO A 116 -2.24 3.57 -5.50
N LEU A 117 -2.00 3.17 -4.24
CA LEU A 117 -0.83 2.39 -3.85
C LEU A 117 -0.83 1.00 -4.50
N THR A 118 -2.01 0.38 -4.61
CA THR A 118 -2.18 -0.95 -5.22
C THR A 118 -1.84 -0.92 -6.70
N PHE A 119 -2.32 0.06 -7.46
CA PHE A 119 -1.97 0.22 -8.86
C PHE A 119 -0.46 0.37 -9.05
N ALA A 120 0.16 1.27 -8.30
CA ALA A 120 1.61 1.52 -8.39
C ALA A 120 2.43 0.31 -7.93
N ALA A 121 2.04 -0.37 -6.84
CA ALA A 121 2.73 -1.56 -6.33
C ALA A 121 2.64 -2.75 -7.28
N ILE A 122 1.48 -2.99 -7.91
CA ILE A 122 1.34 -4.01 -8.96
C ILE A 122 2.22 -3.63 -10.16
N GLY A 123 2.22 -2.37 -10.57
CA GLY A 123 3.09 -1.86 -11.63
C GLY A 123 4.56 -2.12 -11.32
N GLY A 124 5.04 -1.67 -10.15
CA GLY A 124 6.41 -1.91 -9.69
C GLY A 124 6.78 -3.38 -9.63
N MET A 125 5.83 -4.25 -9.26
CA MET A 125 6.04 -5.71 -9.25
C MET A 125 6.38 -6.25 -10.63
N PHE A 126 5.68 -5.82 -11.70
CA PHE A 126 6.01 -6.28 -13.05
C PHE A 126 7.43 -5.87 -13.45
N SER A 127 7.81 -4.62 -13.23
CA SER A 127 9.14 -4.12 -13.52
C SER A 127 10.21 -4.89 -12.74
N GLU A 128 10.10 -4.95 -11.42
CA GLU A 128 11.13 -5.53 -10.57
C GLU A 128 11.23 -7.05 -10.69
N ARG A 129 10.10 -7.75 -10.97
CA ARG A 129 10.11 -9.18 -11.30
C ARG A 129 10.80 -9.49 -12.62
N SER A 130 10.97 -8.51 -13.51
CA SER A 130 11.79 -8.64 -14.73
C SER A 130 13.26 -8.31 -14.50
N GLY A 131 13.63 -7.85 -13.30
CA GLY A 131 14.99 -7.46 -12.93
C GLY A 131 15.30 -5.98 -13.10
N VAL A 132 14.30 -5.12 -13.42
CA VAL A 132 14.47 -3.67 -13.56
C VAL A 132 13.82 -2.97 -12.38
N VAL A 133 14.61 -2.29 -11.55
CA VAL A 133 14.12 -1.45 -10.45
C VAL A 133 13.44 -0.20 -11.02
N ASN A 134 12.25 0.12 -10.55
CA ASN A 134 11.52 1.31 -10.98
C ASN A 134 11.21 2.24 -9.80
N ILE A 135 12.17 3.07 -9.42
CA ILE A 135 11.97 4.14 -8.43
C ILE A 135 11.20 5.33 -9.03
N GLY A 136 11.09 5.41 -10.35
CA GLY A 136 10.33 6.45 -11.06
C GLY A 136 8.81 6.32 -10.96
N LEU A 137 8.28 5.38 -10.17
CA LEU A 137 6.83 5.19 -9.98
C LEU A 137 6.14 6.46 -9.48
N GLU A 138 6.78 7.24 -8.61
CA GLU A 138 6.25 8.51 -8.09
C GLU A 138 6.02 9.51 -9.21
N GLY A 139 7.01 9.70 -10.08
CA GLY A 139 6.90 10.59 -11.24
C GLY A 139 5.89 10.09 -12.27
N MET A 140 5.82 8.78 -12.50
CA MET A 140 4.83 8.19 -13.42
C MET A 140 3.41 8.35 -12.87
N MET A 141 3.21 8.24 -11.55
CA MET A 141 1.93 8.56 -10.90
C MET A 141 1.59 10.04 -11.08
N LEU A 142 2.54 10.95 -10.84
CA LEU A 142 2.30 12.39 -10.93
C LEU A 142 1.96 12.82 -12.36
N MET A 143 2.66 12.30 -13.37
CA MET A 143 2.31 12.51 -14.78
C MET A 143 0.91 11.95 -15.09
N GLY A 144 0.59 10.76 -14.60
CA GLY A 144 -0.73 10.18 -14.75
C GLY A 144 -1.83 11.04 -14.12
N ALA A 145 -1.59 11.61 -12.94
CA ALA A 145 -2.53 12.50 -12.27
C ALA A 145 -2.80 13.78 -13.10
N PHE A 146 -1.76 14.42 -13.61
CA PHE A 146 -1.90 15.62 -14.44
C PHE A 146 -2.62 15.32 -15.76
N PHE A 147 -2.13 14.33 -16.50
CA PHE A 147 -2.68 14.02 -17.81
C PHE A 147 -4.08 13.37 -17.77
N ALA A 148 -4.47 12.79 -16.65
CA ALA A 148 -5.85 12.34 -16.43
C ALA A 148 -6.82 13.53 -16.43
N VAL A 149 -6.53 14.55 -15.62
CA VAL A 149 -7.34 15.77 -15.53
C VAL A 149 -7.33 16.53 -16.85
N TRP A 150 -6.14 16.77 -17.42
CA TRP A 150 -6.02 17.43 -18.72
C TRP A 150 -6.79 16.70 -19.83
N GLY A 151 -6.67 15.37 -19.86
CA GLY A 151 -7.38 14.55 -20.84
C GLY A 151 -8.90 14.58 -20.65
N ALA A 152 -9.37 14.50 -19.42
CA ALA A 152 -10.80 14.58 -19.08
C ALA A 152 -11.38 15.97 -19.42
N ASP A 153 -10.66 17.04 -19.08
CA ASP A 153 -11.02 18.43 -19.41
C ASP A 153 -11.15 18.64 -20.93
N LYS A 154 -10.15 18.22 -21.73
CA LYS A 154 -10.15 18.45 -23.18
C LYS A 154 -11.09 17.55 -23.96
N THR A 155 -11.43 16.38 -23.43
CA THR A 155 -12.27 15.40 -24.15
C THR A 155 -13.70 15.30 -23.62
N GLY A 156 -13.99 15.84 -22.41
CA GLY A 156 -15.26 15.66 -21.73
C GLY A 156 -15.52 14.21 -21.29
N SER A 157 -14.48 13.37 -21.23
CA SER A 157 -14.61 11.95 -20.92
C SER A 157 -13.56 11.48 -19.92
N TRP A 158 -13.99 10.98 -18.78
CA TRP A 158 -13.10 10.38 -17.80
C TRP A 158 -12.34 9.17 -18.35
N ALA A 159 -12.96 8.36 -19.21
CA ALA A 159 -12.34 7.17 -19.78
C ALA A 159 -11.17 7.52 -20.73
N LEU A 160 -11.33 8.56 -21.55
CA LEU A 160 -10.24 9.08 -22.37
C LEU A 160 -9.17 9.73 -21.50
N GLY A 161 -9.55 10.42 -20.42
CA GLY A 161 -8.60 10.92 -19.41
C GLY A 161 -7.72 9.80 -18.84
N LEU A 162 -8.30 8.65 -18.46
CA LEU A 162 -7.54 7.49 -17.98
C LEU A 162 -6.59 6.92 -19.05
N LEU A 163 -7.02 6.82 -20.31
CA LEU A 163 -6.17 6.32 -21.39
C LEU A 163 -4.99 7.26 -21.65
N ILE A 164 -5.23 8.58 -21.64
CA ILE A 164 -4.18 9.60 -21.80
C ILE A 164 -3.21 9.55 -20.61
N ALA A 165 -3.73 9.39 -19.38
CA ALA A 165 -2.89 9.18 -18.21
C ALA A 165 -1.98 7.96 -18.35
N MET A 166 -2.55 6.81 -18.75
CA MET A 166 -1.76 5.59 -18.98
C MET A 166 -0.68 5.82 -20.06
N ALA A 167 -1.04 6.50 -21.14
CA ALA A 167 -0.08 6.82 -22.21
C ALA A 167 1.07 7.71 -21.72
N SER A 168 0.80 8.69 -20.86
CA SER A 168 1.83 9.55 -20.26
C SER A 168 2.77 8.76 -19.36
N GLY A 169 2.24 7.84 -18.53
CA GLY A 169 3.04 6.95 -17.71
C GLY A 169 3.89 5.97 -18.54
N VAL A 170 3.33 5.44 -19.63
CA VAL A 170 4.08 4.61 -20.58
C VAL A 170 5.20 5.40 -21.24
N ALA A 171 4.98 6.67 -21.60
CA ALA A 171 6.01 7.53 -22.18
C ALA A 171 7.20 7.72 -21.21
N LEU A 172 6.94 8.03 -19.93
CA LEU A 172 8.02 8.12 -18.93
C LEU A 172 8.68 6.77 -18.67
N ALA A 173 7.91 5.68 -18.62
CA ALA A 173 8.42 4.33 -18.47
C ALA A 173 9.31 3.93 -19.67
N LEU A 174 8.99 4.39 -20.88
CA LEU A 174 9.84 4.18 -22.04
C LEU A 174 11.20 4.90 -21.89
N VAL A 175 11.18 6.15 -21.43
CA VAL A 175 12.42 6.88 -21.10
C VAL A 175 13.24 6.09 -20.08
N HIS A 176 12.60 5.65 -18.98
CA HIS A 176 13.26 4.82 -17.95
C HIS A 176 13.86 3.54 -18.56
N ALA A 177 13.09 2.83 -19.39
CA ALA A 177 13.54 1.59 -20.02
C ALA A 177 14.73 1.80 -20.96
N VAL A 178 14.73 2.87 -21.77
CA VAL A 178 15.85 3.19 -22.66
C VAL A 178 17.12 3.43 -21.86
N PHE A 179 17.06 4.26 -20.84
CA PHE A 179 18.24 4.57 -20.03
C PHE A 179 18.75 3.37 -19.24
N THR A 180 17.86 2.60 -18.62
CA THR A 180 18.25 1.49 -17.73
C THR A 180 18.57 0.19 -18.46
N ILE A 181 17.89 -0.09 -19.57
CA ILE A 181 18.04 -1.36 -20.31
C ILE A 181 19.04 -1.22 -21.45
N HIS A 182 18.91 -0.16 -22.28
CA HIS A 182 19.78 0.05 -23.45
C HIS A 182 21.09 0.74 -23.07
N LEU A 183 20.99 1.88 -22.40
CA LEU A 183 22.15 2.68 -22.01
C LEU A 183 22.80 2.17 -20.72
N ARG A 184 22.17 1.19 -20.03
CA ARG A 184 22.68 0.52 -18.82
C ARG A 184 23.04 1.48 -17.70
N ALA A 185 22.37 2.63 -17.66
CA ALA A 185 22.53 3.60 -16.58
C ALA A 185 22.00 3.03 -15.26
N ASP A 186 22.48 3.57 -14.15
CA ASP A 186 22.00 3.18 -12.82
C ASP A 186 20.50 3.42 -12.70
N GLN A 187 19.77 2.37 -12.35
CA GLN A 187 18.29 2.35 -12.36
C GLN A 187 17.70 3.25 -11.29
N ILE A 188 18.41 3.42 -10.16
CA ILE A 188 17.99 4.27 -9.03
C ILE A 188 18.15 5.74 -9.43
N VAL A 189 19.30 6.09 -10.01
CA VAL A 189 19.59 7.45 -10.47
C VAL A 189 18.61 7.87 -11.56
N VAL A 190 18.38 7.01 -12.57
CA VAL A 190 17.42 7.30 -13.65
C VAL A 190 16.00 7.46 -13.10
N GLY A 191 15.55 6.56 -12.20
CA GLY A 191 14.24 6.66 -11.58
C GLY A 191 14.05 7.96 -10.79
N THR A 192 15.06 8.36 -10.04
CA THR A 192 15.07 9.64 -9.31
C THR A 192 15.01 10.84 -10.28
N GLY A 193 15.77 10.79 -11.37
CA GLY A 193 15.72 11.80 -12.42
C GLY A 193 14.34 11.93 -13.07
N ILE A 194 13.66 10.80 -13.28
CA ILE A 194 12.28 10.77 -13.79
C ILE A 194 11.30 11.43 -12.82
N ASN A 195 11.46 11.22 -11.50
CA ASN A 195 10.60 11.86 -10.52
C ASN A 195 10.75 13.39 -10.55
N PHE A 196 11.98 13.90 -10.65
CA PHE A 196 12.22 15.34 -10.80
C PHE A 196 11.72 15.88 -12.14
N LEU A 197 11.91 15.13 -13.22
CA LEU A 197 11.38 15.50 -14.54
C LEU A 197 9.84 15.60 -14.50
N ALA A 198 9.17 14.62 -13.92
CA ALA A 198 7.71 14.63 -13.79
C ALA A 198 7.22 15.80 -12.94
N LEU A 199 7.89 16.06 -11.80
CA LEU A 199 7.56 17.17 -10.91
C LEU A 199 7.70 18.52 -11.63
N GLY A 200 8.82 18.73 -12.33
CA GLY A 200 9.05 19.96 -13.11
C GLY A 200 8.11 20.10 -14.28
N ALA A 201 7.90 19.03 -15.07
CA ALA A 201 7.03 19.04 -16.24
C ALA A 201 5.58 19.30 -15.88
N THR A 202 5.04 18.59 -14.87
CA THR A 202 3.64 18.78 -14.44
C THR A 202 3.42 20.15 -13.81
N GLY A 203 4.39 20.64 -13.00
CA GLY A 203 4.32 21.96 -12.42
C GLY A 203 4.33 23.06 -13.48
N TYR A 204 5.22 22.95 -14.49
CA TYR A 204 5.28 23.89 -15.61
C TYR A 204 3.98 23.86 -16.42
N LEU A 205 3.52 22.69 -16.86
CA LEU A 205 2.30 22.54 -17.64
C LEU A 205 1.06 23.00 -16.88
N PHE A 206 1.01 22.78 -15.57
CA PHE A 206 -0.09 23.24 -14.72
C PHE A 206 -0.21 24.77 -14.76
N VAL A 207 0.90 25.47 -14.57
CA VAL A 207 0.93 26.94 -14.60
C VAL A 207 0.67 27.48 -16.00
N ASP A 208 1.25 26.84 -17.04
CA ASP A 208 1.13 27.28 -18.44
C ASP A 208 -0.29 27.11 -18.99
N ILE A 209 -0.96 26.00 -18.67
CA ILE A 209 -2.29 25.65 -19.22
C ILE A 209 -3.43 26.24 -18.38
N TYR A 210 -3.32 26.17 -17.05
CA TYR A 210 -4.41 26.50 -16.12
C TYR A 210 -4.16 27.79 -15.32
N GLY A 211 -2.94 28.30 -15.29
CA GLY A 211 -2.62 29.57 -14.64
C GLY A 211 -2.91 29.58 -13.15
N ALA A 212 -3.34 30.74 -12.65
CA ALA A 212 -3.66 30.96 -11.24
C ALA A 212 -5.05 30.41 -10.82
N GLU A 213 -5.92 30.13 -11.78
CA GLU A 213 -7.28 29.63 -11.52
C GLU A 213 -7.30 28.14 -11.16
N GLY A 214 -6.23 27.40 -11.51
CA GLY A 214 -6.14 25.96 -11.31
C GLY A 214 -6.95 25.16 -12.31
N THR A 215 -7.03 23.84 -12.10
CA THR A 215 -7.80 22.95 -12.99
C THR A 215 -9.30 23.12 -12.78
N PRO A 216 -10.13 22.91 -13.84
CA PRO A 216 -11.59 22.97 -13.72
C PRO A 216 -12.11 22.02 -12.62
N THR A 217 -13.17 22.41 -11.93
CA THR A 217 -13.83 21.62 -10.89
C THR A 217 -14.98 20.77 -11.41
N ASP A 218 -15.46 21.04 -12.62
CA ASP A 218 -16.57 20.35 -13.31
C ASP A 218 -16.08 19.21 -14.22
N LEU A 219 -15.13 18.43 -13.74
CA LEU A 219 -14.60 17.28 -14.47
C LEU A 219 -15.64 16.16 -14.54
N PRO A 220 -15.66 15.35 -15.64
CA PRO A 220 -16.55 14.21 -15.75
C PRO A 220 -16.27 13.18 -14.67
N GLU A 221 -17.28 12.88 -13.88
CA GLU A 221 -17.21 11.93 -12.77
C GLU A 221 -17.05 10.49 -13.28
N ILE A 222 -16.22 9.72 -12.56
CA ILE A 222 -16.07 8.29 -12.80
C ILE A 222 -17.29 7.58 -12.22
N TRP A 223 -17.92 6.76 -13.03
CA TRP A 223 -19.10 5.99 -12.60
C TRP A 223 -18.80 5.11 -11.37
N SER A 224 -19.67 5.21 -10.37
CA SER A 224 -19.61 4.38 -9.16
C SER A 224 -20.80 3.43 -9.13
N PRO A 225 -20.58 2.11 -9.27
CA PRO A 225 -21.66 1.15 -9.17
C PRO A 225 -22.22 1.11 -7.75
N HIS A 226 -23.53 1.37 -7.60
CA HIS A 226 -24.20 1.24 -6.33
C HIS A 226 -24.66 -0.20 -6.10
N LEU A 227 -24.10 -0.88 -5.07
CA LEU A 227 -24.42 -2.28 -4.74
C LEU A 227 -25.48 -2.37 -3.62
N GLY A 228 -26.60 -1.70 -3.78
CA GLY A 228 -27.67 -1.63 -2.78
C GLY A 228 -28.26 -3.00 -2.38
N PHE A 229 -28.06 -4.07 -3.20
CA PHE A 229 -28.47 -5.42 -2.82
C PHE A 229 -27.71 -5.96 -1.58
N LEU A 230 -26.53 -5.40 -1.25
CA LEU A 230 -25.79 -5.81 -0.06
C LEU A 230 -26.57 -5.48 1.22
N GLY A 231 -27.30 -4.37 1.26
CA GLY A 231 -28.15 -3.98 2.40
C GLY A 231 -29.32 -4.95 2.67
N SER A 232 -29.68 -5.81 1.72
CA SER A 232 -30.73 -6.83 1.92
C SER A 232 -30.25 -8.07 2.69
N ILE A 233 -28.94 -8.20 2.97
CA ILE A 233 -28.39 -9.31 3.73
C ILE A 233 -28.72 -9.09 5.22
N PRO A 234 -29.24 -10.10 5.95
CA PRO A 234 -29.57 -9.93 7.35
C PRO A 234 -28.38 -9.54 8.21
N ASP A 235 -28.59 -8.56 9.09
CA ASP A 235 -27.57 -8.13 10.05
C ASP A 235 -27.53 -9.05 11.26
N VAL A 236 -26.31 -9.36 11.71
CA VAL A 236 -26.01 -10.11 12.93
C VAL A 236 -25.31 -9.19 13.90
N GLN A 237 -25.88 -8.96 15.07
CA GLN A 237 -25.25 -8.15 16.12
C GLN A 237 -24.17 -8.94 16.87
N ILE A 238 -22.96 -8.42 16.90
CA ILE A 238 -21.84 -8.95 17.69
C ILE A 238 -21.33 -7.81 18.58
N GLY A 239 -21.85 -7.76 19.81
CA GLY A 239 -21.57 -6.64 20.71
C GLY A 239 -22.20 -5.33 20.23
N SER A 240 -21.40 -4.29 20.07
CA SER A 240 -21.82 -2.99 19.51
C SER A 240 -21.68 -2.90 17.99
N LEU A 241 -21.19 -3.96 17.34
CA LEU A 241 -21.02 -4.01 15.88
C LEU A 241 -22.17 -4.78 15.25
N GLU A 242 -22.80 -4.16 14.26
CA GLU A 242 -23.76 -4.81 13.36
C GLU A 242 -22.96 -5.32 12.14
N PHE A 243 -22.87 -6.66 12.03
CA PHE A 243 -22.27 -7.31 10.86
C PHE A 243 -23.36 -7.89 9.99
N GLY A 244 -23.43 -7.43 8.74
CA GLY A 244 -24.40 -7.92 7.78
C GLY A 244 -24.54 -6.98 6.60
N GLY A 245 -25.75 -6.85 6.08
CA GLY A 245 -26.03 -6.05 4.89
C GLY A 245 -25.68 -4.59 5.07
N THR A 246 -26.06 -3.98 6.19
CA THR A 246 -25.76 -2.57 6.50
C THR A 246 -24.25 -2.31 6.58
N PHE A 247 -23.49 -3.22 7.18
CA PHE A 247 -22.02 -3.11 7.24
C PHE A 247 -21.40 -3.28 5.84
N LEU A 248 -21.81 -4.30 5.09
CA LEU A 248 -21.28 -4.57 3.77
C LEU A 248 -21.63 -3.47 2.77
N GLU A 249 -22.84 -2.94 2.81
CA GLU A 249 -23.25 -1.81 1.98
C GLU A 249 -22.44 -0.56 2.33
N ALA A 250 -22.23 -0.24 3.61
CA ALA A 250 -21.45 0.89 4.03
C ALA A 250 -19.96 0.79 3.67
N VAL A 251 -19.39 -0.43 3.51
CA VAL A 251 -18.00 -0.63 3.08
C VAL A 251 -17.88 -0.69 1.56
N PHE A 252 -18.77 -1.43 0.88
CA PHE A 252 -18.64 -1.81 -0.52
C PHE A 252 -19.71 -1.22 -1.42
N GLY A 253 -20.79 -0.63 -0.85
CA GLY A 253 -21.97 -0.18 -1.60
C GLY A 253 -21.67 0.94 -2.60
N ASP A 254 -20.80 1.88 -2.23
CA ASP A 254 -20.47 3.08 -3.00
C ASP A 254 -18.99 3.15 -3.37
N LEU A 255 -18.37 2.01 -3.70
CA LEU A 255 -17.01 2.00 -4.19
C LEU A 255 -16.97 2.39 -5.69
N SER A 256 -16.05 3.29 -6.03
CA SER A 256 -15.85 3.69 -7.42
C SER A 256 -15.40 2.54 -8.32
N LEU A 257 -15.67 2.70 -9.63
CA LEU A 257 -15.20 1.76 -10.65
C LEU A 257 -13.68 1.52 -10.58
N MET A 258 -12.90 2.54 -10.21
CA MET A 258 -11.44 2.45 -10.09
C MET A 258 -11.02 1.50 -8.95
N ILE A 259 -11.75 1.47 -7.84
CA ILE A 259 -11.47 0.54 -6.75
C ILE A 259 -11.75 -0.91 -7.21
N TRP A 260 -12.87 -1.13 -7.90
CA TRP A 260 -13.18 -2.43 -8.49
C TRP A 260 -12.16 -2.85 -9.55
N LEU A 261 -11.69 -1.90 -10.37
CA LEU A 261 -10.61 -2.13 -11.32
C LEU A 261 -9.32 -2.55 -10.61
N SER A 262 -9.00 -1.97 -9.44
CA SER A 262 -7.82 -2.36 -8.66
C SER A 262 -7.89 -3.82 -8.21
N PHE A 263 -9.06 -4.29 -7.76
CA PHE A 263 -9.28 -5.71 -7.42
C PHE A 263 -9.18 -6.61 -8.65
N ALA A 264 -9.77 -6.21 -9.76
CA ALA A 264 -9.68 -6.97 -11.01
C ALA A 264 -8.22 -7.08 -11.49
N LEU A 265 -7.46 -5.99 -11.45
CA LEU A 265 -6.04 -5.98 -11.81
C LEU A 265 -5.17 -6.74 -10.81
N LEU A 266 -5.52 -6.76 -9.53
CA LEU A 266 -4.87 -7.59 -8.52
C LEU A 266 -4.99 -9.09 -8.89
N ILE A 267 -6.21 -9.55 -9.19
CA ILE A 267 -6.47 -10.94 -9.59
C ILE A 267 -5.79 -11.23 -10.93
N LEU A 268 -5.95 -10.34 -11.91
CA LEU A 268 -5.33 -10.49 -13.23
C LEU A 268 -3.81 -10.56 -13.14
N SER A 269 -3.20 -9.70 -12.33
CA SER A 269 -1.74 -9.70 -12.12
C SER A 269 -1.25 -11.02 -11.51
N TYR A 270 -2.01 -11.59 -10.58
CA TYR A 270 -1.71 -12.90 -10.03
C TYR A 270 -1.78 -13.99 -11.10
N ILE A 271 -2.86 -14.01 -11.90
CA ILE A 271 -3.03 -14.98 -12.98
C ILE A 271 -1.89 -14.82 -13.99
N VAL A 272 -1.66 -13.61 -14.49
CA VAL A 272 -0.60 -13.34 -15.48
C VAL A 272 0.75 -13.75 -14.94
N MET A 273 1.11 -13.33 -13.74
CA MET A 273 2.46 -13.54 -13.19
C MET A 273 2.72 -15.00 -12.79
N PHE A 274 1.70 -15.71 -12.27
CA PHE A 274 1.92 -17.04 -11.66
C PHE A 274 1.26 -18.20 -12.41
N ARG A 275 0.35 -17.93 -13.35
CA ARG A 275 -0.42 -18.97 -14.05
C ARG A 275 -0.23 -18.97 -15.58
N THR A 276 0.51 -17.97 -16.13
CA THR A 276 0.74 -17.90 -17.59
C THR A 276 2.21 -18.04 -17.96
N SER A 277 2.45 -18.34 -19.24
CA SER A 277 3.79 -18.40 -19.83
C SER A 277 4.48 -17.01 -19.85
N ILE A 278 3.71 -15.92 -19.95
CA ILE A 278 4.23 -14.56 -19.92
C ILE A 278 4.87 -14.30 -18.54
N GLY A 279 4.16 -14.59 -17.46
CA GLY A 279 4.68 -14.43 -16.11
C GLY A 279 5.88 -15.35 -15.82
N LEU A 280 5.88 -16.56 -16.38
CA LEU A 280 7.05 -17.43 -16.28
C LEU A 280 8.28 -16.79 -16.92
N ARG A 281 8.14 -16.21 -18.14
CA ARG A 281 9.22 -15.51 -18.85
C ARG A 281 9.71 -14.30 -18.05
N ILE A 282 8.81 -13.48 -17.50
CA ILE A 282 9.16 -12.31 -16.68
C ILE A 282 10.00 -12.76 -15.48
N ARG A 283 9.56 -13.77 -14.74
CA ARG A 283 10.28 -14.29 -13.57
C ARG A 283 11.61 -14.93 -13.94
N ALA A 284 11.67 -15.71 -15.04
CA ALA A 284 12.92 -16.31 -15.52
C ALA A 284 13.97 -15.24 -15.87
N VAL A 285 13.56 -14.15 -16.54
CA VAL A 285 14.42 -13.01 -16.86
C VAL A 285 14.88 -12.27 -15.60
N GLY A 286 14.04 -12.15 -14.57
CA GLY A 286 14.41 -11.51 -13.31
C GLY A 286 15.30 -12.37 -12.41
N GLU A 287 15.24 -13.70 -12.52
CA GLU A 287 16.11 -14.58 -11.74
C GLU A 287 17.45 -14.88 -12.46
N HIS A 288 17.40 -15.34 -13.71
CA HIS A 288 18.56 -15.74 -14.49
C HIS A 288 18.46 -15.29 -15.96
N PRO A 289 18.74 -14.00 -16.28
CA PRO A 289 18.54 -13.45 -17.61
C PRO A 289 19.38 -14.17 -18.68
N ARG A 290 20.62 -14.60 -18.37
CA ARG A 290 21.47 -15.35 -19.30
C ARG A 290 20.86 -16.71 -19.65
N ALA A 291 20.37 -17.45 -18.65
CA ALA A 291 19.71 -18.74 -18.88
C ALA A 291 18.39 -18.57 -19.66
N ALA A 292 17.66 -17.47 -19.45
CA ALA A 292 16.48 -17.16 -20.24
C ALA A 292 16.80 -16.90 -21.71
N ASP A 293 17.91 -16.20 -22.02
CA ASP A 293 18.36 -15.92 -23.38
C ASP A 293 18.78 -17.18 -24.12
N THR A 294 19.46 -18.14 -23.45
CA THR A 294 19.88 -19.41 -24.07
C THR A 294 18.74 -20.31 -24.53
N VAL A 295 17.55 -20.15 -23.92
CA VAL A 295 16.31 -20.85 -24.35
C VAL A 295 15.44 -20.03 -25.28
N GLY A 296 15.97 -18.93 -25.85
CA GLY A 296 15.32 -18.11 -26.85
C GLY A 296 14.34 -17.05 -26.32
N ILE A 297 14.37 -16.73 -25.02
CA ILE A 297 13.55 -15.66 -24.44
C ILE A 297 14.27 -14.33 -24.65
N SER A 298 13.63 -13.38 -25.35
CA SER A 298 14.15 -12.02 -25.51
C SER A 298 14.15 -11.27 -24.17
N VAL A 299 15.32 -11.19 -23.51
CA VAL A 299 15.48 -10.49 -22.23
C VAL A 299 15.13 -9.01 -22.34
N TYR A 300 15.62 -8.33 -23.39
CA TYR A 300 15.29 -6.92 -23.64
C TYR A 300 13.80 -6.72 -23.81
N GLY A 301 13.14 -7.50 -24.69
CA GLY A 301 11.70 -7.37 -24.96
C GLY A 301 10.85 -7.58 -23.70
N VAL A 302 11.18 -8.57 -22.87
CA VAL A 302 10.47 -8.84 -21.62
C VAL A 302 10.66 -7.71 -20.61
N ARG A 303 11.88 -7.19 -20.43
CA ARG A 303 12.17 -6.05 -19.55
C ARG A 303 11.43 -4.78 -19.99
N TYR A 304 11.49 -4.44 -21.30
CA TYR A 304 10.74 -3.31 -21.85
C TYR A 304 9.25 -3.45 -21.56
N ALA A 305 8.63 -4.54 -21.94
CA ALA A 305 7.21 -4.77 -21.73
C ALA A 305 6.82 -4.63 -20.25
N ALA A 306 7.61 -5.20 -19.34
CA ALA A 306 7.36 -5.13 -17.90
C ALA A 306 7.46 -3.70 -17.35
N VAL A 307 8.45 -2.91 -17.80
CA VAL A 307 8.62 -1.51 -17.39
C VAL A 307 7.48 -0.62 -17.96
N LEU A 308 7.07 -0.84 -19.20
CA LEU A 308 5.95 -0.06 -19.79
C LEU A 308 4.62 -0.36 -19.07
N VAL A 309 4.34 -1.63 -18.76
CA VAL A 309 3.18 -1.99 -17.92
C VAL A 309 3.27 -1.33 -16.54
N SER A 310 4.47 -1.27 -15.95
CA SER A 310 4.70 -0.59 -14.67
C SER A 310 4.32 0.89 -14.74
N GLY A 311 4.71 1.60 -15.80
CA GLY A 311 4.36 3.01 -15.98
C GLY A 311 2.87 3.24 -16.20
N ALA A 312 2.22 2.39 -17.01
CA ALA A 312 0.78 2.48 -17.22
C ALA A 312 -0.02 2.33 -15.92
N LEU A 313 0.34 1.32 -15.10
CA LEU A 313 -0.34 1.06 -13.82
C LEU A 313 -0.04 2.14 -12.77
N ALA A 314 1.19 2.65 -12.72
CA ALA A 314 1.53 3.77 -11.84
C ALA A 314 0.72 5.01 -12.21
N ALA A 315 0.60 5.33 -13.51
CA ALA A 315 -0.21 6.44 -13.99
C ALA A 315 -1.69 6.29 -13.65
N LEU A 316 -2.26 5.07 -13.71
CA LEU A 316 -3.61 4.80 -13.23
C LEU A 316 -3.77 5.13 -11.73
N GLY A 317 -2.77 4.83 -10.91
CA GLY A 317 -2.74 5.22 -9.51
C GLY A 317 -2.79 6.73 -9.32
N GLY A 318 -2.07 7.48 -10.16
CA GLY A 318 -2.13 8.93 -10.19
C GLY A 318 -3.47 9.48 -10.68
N ALA A 319 -4.00 8.91 -11.76
CA ALA A 319 -5.32 9.26 -12.30
C ALA A 319 -6.45 9.06 -11.27
N TYR A 320 -6.36 8.01 -10.46
CA TYR A 320 -7.28 7.81 -9.33
C TYR A 320 -7.24 8.99 -8.36
N LEU A 321 -6.04 9.46 -8.00
CA LEU A 321 -5.90 10.57 -7.05
C LEU A 321 -6.55 11.85 -7.58
N SER A 322 -6.34 12.17 -8.86
CA SER A 322 -6.81 13.43 -9.43
C SER A 322 -8.26 13.41 -9.89
N LEU A 323 -8.73 12.36 -10.58
CA LEU A 323 -10.09 12.29 -11.12
C LEU A 323 -11.12 11.74 -10.14
N GLU A 324 -10.70 10.88 -9.20
CA GLU A 324 -11.65 10.21 -8.31
C GLU A 324 -11.58 10.75 -6.89
N ALA A 325 -10.37 10.88 -6.31
CA ALA A 325 -10.23 11.20 -4.90
C ALA A 325 -10.43 12.70 -4.62
N VAL A 326 -9.94 13.57 -5.52
CA VAL A 326 -9.91 15.04 -5.28
C VAL A 326 -10.67 15.85 -6.34
N HIS A 327 -10.93 15.28 -7.52
CA HIS A 327 -11.57 15.91 -8.68
C HIS A 327 -10.85 17.18 -9.18
N LEU A 328 -9.55 17.25 -8.97
CA LEU A 328 -8.67 18.31 -9.46
C LEU A 328 -7.23 17.81 -9.51
N PHE A 329 -6.34 18.54 -10.19
CA PHE A 329 -4.91 18.32 -10.07
C PHE A 329 -4.29 19.43 -9.20
N ASP A 330 -3.46 19.01 -8.25
CA ASP A 330 -2.61 19.89 -7.47
C ASP A 330 -1.14 19.51 -7.64
N GLN A 331 -0.26 20.50 -7.53
CA GLN A 331 1.19 20.28 -7.70
C GLN A 331 1.70 19.31 -6.62
N ASN A 332 2.45 18.29 -7.07
CA ASN A 332 3.01 17.25 -6.20
C ASN A 332 1.96 16.46 -5.38
N MET A 333 0.72 16.34 -5.88
CA MET A 333 -0.39 15.68 -5.17
C MET A 333 -0.15 14.21 -4.84
N THR A 334 0.80 13.56 -5.50
CA THR A 334 1.19 12.16 -5.17
C THR A 334 1.87 12.04 -3.82
N GLY A 335 2.59 13.08 -3.38
CA GLY A 335 3.11 13.25 -2.02
C GLY A 335 3.90 12.04 -1.48
N GLY A 336 4.67 11.36 -2.32
CA GLY A 336 5.48 10.19 -1.94
C GLY A 336 4.73 8.85 -1.97
N ARG A 337 3.47 8.81 -2.45
CA ARG A 337 2.68 7.55 -2.52
C ARG A 337 3.32 6.50 -3.42
N GLY A 338 4.06 6.89 -4.46
CA GLY A 338 4.85 5.96 -5.27
C GLY A 338 5.95 5.27 -4.48
N PHE A 339 6.64 5.98 -3.59
CA PHE A 339 7.65 5.38 -2.70
C PHE A 339 7.01 4.46 -1.66
N ILE A 340 5.83 4.81 -1.12
CA ILE A 340 5.07 3.93 -0.24
C ILE A 340 4.64 2.66 -0.98
N ALA A 341 4.27 2.76 -2.26
CA ALA A 341 3.94 1.60 -3.09
C ALA A 341 5.14 0.67 -3.31
N ILE A 342 6.36 1.21 -3.48
CA ILE A 342 7.61 0.40 -3.52
C ILE A 342 7.82 -0.30 -2.17
N ALA A 343 7.65 0.39 -1.06
CA ALA A 343 7.74 -0.23 0.26
C ALA A 343 6.71 -1.36 0.42
N ALA A 344 5.45 -1.14 0.00
CA ALA A 344 4.40 -2.15 0.01
C ALA A 344 4.74 -3.37 -0.86
N LEU A 345 5.36 -3.16 -2.02
CA LEU A 345 5.84 -4.20 -2.90
C LEU A 345 6.92 -5.08 -2.22
N ILE A 346 7.90 -4.44 -1.58
CA ILE A 346 8.98 -5.13 -0.86
C ILE A 346 8.40 -5.93 0.31
N PHE A 347 7.47 -5.34 1.06
CA PHE A 347 6.76 -5.99 2.16
C PHE A 347 5.93 -7.18 1.69
N GLY A 348 5.30 -7.06 0.53
CA GLY A 348 4.56 -8.12 -0.13
C GLY A 348 5.42 -9.21 -0.76
N ASN A 349 6.76 -9.11 -0.65
CA ASN A 349 7.72 -10.08 -1.21
C ASN A 349 7.51 -10.29 -2.72
N TRP A 350 7.28 -9.20 -3.45
CA TRP A 350 6.99 -9.19 -4.91
C TRP A 350 5.84 -10.13 -5.30
N ARG A 351 4.83 -10.26 -4.45
CA ARG A 351 3.61 -11.04 -4.71
C ARG A 351 2.40 -10.09 -4.71
N PRO A 352 1.44 -10.24 -5.65
CA PRO A 352 0.30 -9.32 -5.77
C PRO A 352 -0.50 -9.19 -4.49
N PHE A 353 -0.96 -10.30 -3.92
CA PHE A 353 -1.74 -10.30 -2.67
C PHE A 353 -0.94 -9.82 -1.46
N GLY A 354 0.37 -10.10 -1.42
CA GLY A 354 1.24 -9.60 -0.35
C GLY A 354 1.41 -8.08 -0.44
N ALA A 355 1.64 -7.54 -1.64
CA ALA A 355 1.72 -6.10 -1.88
C ALA A 355 0.39 -5.42 -1.57
N PHE A 356 -0.74 -6.02 -1.98
CA PHE A 356 -2.07 -5.50 -1.66
C PHE A 356 -2.33 -5.45 -0.14
N ALA A 357 -1.98 -6.51 0.60
CA ALA A 357 -2.10 -6.52 2.06
C ALA A 357 -1.27 -5.39 2.71
N ALA A 358 -0.06 -5.13 2.20
CA ALA A 358 0.74 -4.00 2.65
C ALA A 358 0.11 -2.65 2.26
N CYS A 359 -0.47 -2.51 1.05
CA CYS A 359 -1.22 -1.32 0.65
C CYS A 359 -2.43 -1.07 1.55
N LEU A 360 -3.15 -2.13 1.95
CA LEU A 360 -4.25 -2.02 2.92
C LEU A 360 -3.75 -1.54 4.29
N LEU A 361 -2.60 -2.02 4.75
CA LEU A 361 -2.00 -1.56 6.00
C LEU A 361 -1.67 -0.07 5.95
N PHE A 362 -1.05 0.40 4.86
CA PHE A 362 -0.77 1.82 4.67
C PHE A 362 -2.03 2.65 4.50
N GLY A 363 -2.99 2.15 3.72
CA GLY A 363 -4.30 2.79 3.52
C GLY A 363 -5.07 2.94 4.82
N PHE A 364 -5.09 1.89 5.65
CA PHE A 364 -5.69 1.93 6.98
C PHE A 364 -5.03 2.98 7.88
N SER A 365 -3.71 3.01 7.88
CA SER A 365 -2.94 3.97 8.65
C SER A 365 -3.23 5.41 8.22
N SER A 366 -3.32 5.67 6.91
CA SER A 366 -3.68 6.98 6.39
C SER A 366 -5.12 7.36 6.74
N ALA A 367 -6.08 6.43 6.55
CA ALA A 367 -7.48 6.66 6.90
C ALA A 367 -7.68 6.97 8.39
N LEU A 368 -6.91 6.32 9.25
CA LEU A 368 -6.92 6.58 10.69
C LEU A 368 -6.25 7.93 11.01
N GLY A 369 -5.11 8.21 10.37
CA GLY A 369 -4.37 9.46 10.53
C GLY A 369 -5.18 10.70 10.17
N ASP A 370 -6.01 10.62 9.13
CA ASP A 370 -6.86 11.74 8.69
C ASP A 370 -8.10 11.95 9.57
N ARG A 371 -8.61 10.89 10.18
CA ARG A 371 -9.83 10.96 10.99
C ARG A 371 -9.55 11.37 12.43
N LEU A 372 -8.52 10.80 13.06
CA LEU A 372 -8.25 11.04 14.47
C LEU A 372 -7.96 12.50 14.82
N PRO A 373 -7.20 13.28 14.02
CA PRO A 373 -6.92 14.69 14.34
C PRO A 373 -8.15 15.57 14.48
N GLN A 374 -9.26 15.24 13.78
CA GLN A 374 -10.49 16.04 13.79
C GLN A 374 -11.17 16.10 15.17
N TYR A 375 -10.81 15.19 16.07
CA TYR A 375 -11.40 15.03 17.40
C TYR A 375 -10.52 15.52 18.54
N PHE A 376 -9.34 16.06 18.23
CA PHE A 376 -8.46 16.65 19.23
C PHE A 376 -8.54 18.18 19.17
N GLU A 377 -8.43 18.84 20.34
CA GLU A 377 -8.46 20.30 20.42
C GLU A 377 -7.42 20.94 19.49
N GLN A 378 -7.82 21.98 18.79
CA GLN A 378 -6.92 22.78 17.96
C GLN A 378 -5.82 23.38 18.85
N GLY A 379 -4.57 23.13 18.49
CA GLY A 379 -3.39 23.61 19.24
C GLY A 379 -2.68 22.54 20.08
N SER A 380 -3.27 21.33 20.22
CA SER A 380 -2.52 20.20 20.80
C SER A 380 -1.52 19.60 19.80
N SER A 381 -0.39 19.07 20.29
CA SER A 381 0.58 18.33 19.42
C SER A 381 0.10 16.92 19.07
N THR A 382 -1.01 16.48 19.63
CA THR A 382 -1.57 15.13 19.46
C THR A 382 -1.94 14.80 18.00
N PRO A 383 -2.55 15.71 17.20
CA PRO A 383 -2.81 15.47 15.78
C PRO A 383 -1.56 15.14 14.97
N LEU A 384 -0.43 15.79 15.25
CA LEU A 384 0.83 15.53 14.54
C LEU A 384 1.33 14.10 14.75
N LEU A 385 1.07 13.52 15.93
CA LEU A 385 1.43 12.14 16.23
C LEU A 385 0.64 11.15 15.37
N PHE A 386 -0.65 11.42 15.12
CA PHE A 386 -1.48 10.56 14.28
C PHE A 386 -1.14 10.68 12.78
N ASN A 387 -0.75 11.85 12.32
CA ASN A 387 -0.24 12.01 10.95
C ASN A 387 1.08 11.25 10.71
N ALA A 388 1.84 10.95 11.77
CA ALA A 388 3.04 10.11 11.69
C ALA A 388 2.75 8.60 11.67
N LEU A 389 1.51 8.16 11.93
CA LEU A 389 1.11 6.74 11.99
C LEU A 389 1.56 5.90 10.78
N PRO A 390 1.38 6.34 9.52
CA PRO A 390 1.83 5.56 8.36
C PRO A 390 3.33 5.27 8.40
N TYR A 391 4.14 6.26 8.79
CA TYR A 391 5.60 6.13 8.87
C TYR A 391 6.03 5.23 10.02
N VAL A 392 5.37 5.38 11.16
CA VAL A 392 5.62 4.55 12.36
C VAL A 392 5.25 3.09 12.09
N LEU A 393 4.10 2.82 11.48
CA LEU A 393 3.72 1.47 11.07
C LEU A 393 4.70 0.87 10.06
N THR A 394 5.23 1.70 9.15
CA THR A 394 6.29 1.28 8.23
C THR A 394 7.51 0.80 8.98
N LEU A 395 7.98 1.57 9.97
CA LEU A 395 9.15 1.20 10.77
C LEU A 395 8.92 -0.09 11.56
N ILE A 396 7.74 -0.26 12.17
CA ILE A 396 7.37 -1.49 12.90
C ILE A 396 7.33 -2.69 11.94
N ALA A 397 6.70 -2.52 10.79
CA ALA A 397 6.60 -3.56 9.77
C ALA A 397 7.99 -3.99 9.29
N VAL A 398 8.88 -3.04 9.01
CA VAL A 398 10.28 -3.32 8.60
C VAL A 398 11.06 -3.97 9.73
N ALA A 399 10.86 -3.54 10.98
CA ALA A 399 11.64 -4.02 12.14
C ALA A 399 11.31 -5.47 12.49
N GLY A 400 10.07 -5.94 12.33
CA GLY A 400 9.72 -7.21 12.92
C GLY A 400 8.67 -8.10 12.26
N VAL A 401 7.70 -7.53 11.57
CA VAL A 401 6.55 -8.31 11.05
C VAL A 401 6.89 -8.96 9.70
N ILE A 402 7.72 -8.27 8.91
CA ILE A 402 8.06 -8.73 7.57
C ILE A 402 9.22 -9.69 7.69
N GLY A 403 8.97 -10.95 7.34
CA GLY A 403 9.99 -11.97 7.19
C GLY A 403 11.06 -11.52 6.19
N ARG A 404 12.09 -12.33 5.99
CA ARG A 404 13.14 -12.03 5.01
C ARG A 404 12.51 -11.86 3.62
N SER A 405 12.50 -10.63 3.09
CA SER A 405 12.11 -10.37 1.71
C SER A 405 13.21 -10.87 0.77
N ILE A 406 12.83 -11.62 -0.24
CA ILE A 406 13.77 -12.21 -1.21
C ILE A 406 13.49 -11.55 -2.57
N PRO A 407 14.31 -10.55 -2.96
CA PRO A 407 14.17 -9.93 -4.27
C PRO A 407 14.60 -10.89 -5.39
N PRO A 408 14.15 -10.67 -6.64
CA PRO A 408 14.68 -11.38 -7.80
C PRO A 408 16.20 -11.26 -7.90
N ALA A 409 16.89 -12.35 -8.25
CA ALA A 409 18.35 -12.41 -8.16
C ALA A 409 19.10 -11.44 -9.10
N ALA A 410 18.49 -11.09 -10.25
CA ALA A 410 19.05 -10.14 -11.21
C ALA A 410 18.47 -8.72 -11.09
N ILE A 411 17.76 -8.41 -9.98
CA ILE A 411 17.21 -7.07 -9.78
C ILE A 411 18.33 -6.01 -9.74
N GLY A 412 18.12 -4.90 -10.44
CA GLY A 412 19.09 -3.80 -10.49
C GLY A 412 20.33 -4.09 -11.34
N ARG A 413 20.47 -5.28 -11.93
CA ARG A 413 21.66 -5.64 -12.73
C ARG A 413 21.41 -5.42 -14.22
N PRO A 414 22.28 -4.66 -14.90
CA PRO A 414 22.22 -4.55 -16.35
C PRO A 414 22.48 -5.92 -16.99
N TYR A 415 21.83 -6.17 -18.12
CA TYR A 415 22.00 -7.38 -18.90
C TYR A 415 22.85 -7.09 -20.15
N GLU A 416 23.84 -7.95 -20.39
CA GLU A 416 24.64 -7.95 -21.60
C GLU A 416 24.42 -9.27 -22.34
N LYS A 417 24.01 -9.16 -23.60
CA LYS A 417 23.93 -10.30 -24.50
C LYS A 417 25.36 -10.74 -24.87
N GLN A 418 25.67 -11.97 -24.62
CA GLN A 418 26.96 -12.59 -25.04
C GLN A 418 26.85 -13.09 -26.46
#